data_f25764e11bb70d14ee28e8d8030f1eea
#
_entry.id   f25764e11bb70d14ee28e8d8030f1eea
#
_cell.length_a   1.000
_cell.length_b   1.000
_cell.length_c   1.000
_cell.angle_alpha   90.00
_cell.angle_beta   90.00
_cell.angle_gamma   90.00
#
_symmetry.space_group_name_H-M   'P 1'
#
loop_
_entity.id
_entity.type
_entity.pdbx_description
1 polymer ?
#
loop_
_entity_poly.entity_id
_entity_poly.type
_entity_poly.pdbx_seq_one_letter_code
_entity_poly.pdbx_strand_id
1 'polypeptide(L)'
;MTFEEKLVNQEYDRIWQEYCGFLDLDMDSYMKIQKRLLAEQMRLWCSSPIGKKILRGRNPGTVEEFRSMVPLTTYDDYADVLLLKKEDMLPDKPIIWIQTTWEGGKHPIKVAPYTRGMLETFKNNIITCLMMATSKGRGSFDIDIGDTFLYGLAPLPYITGLIPLGLSDQFHMEFLPPVKEAVDMTFSERNKRGFKMGLGKGIDFFFGMGSVAYYVSMSVASLSGSGRKGGSSLKKLFSMSPSMALKYIRAKRQCRKEDRTLMPKDLFKLKGFLCAGTDNRCY
;
A
#
# COMPACT_ATOMS: atom_id res chain seq x y z
N MET A 1 23.24 1.28 1.94
CA MET A 1 22.97 0.96 0.53
C MET A 1 21.48 0.86 0.35
N THR A 2 20.91 1.71 -0.53
CA THR A 2 19.47 1.74 -0.81
C THR A 2 19.04 0.53 -1.66
N PHE A 3 17.73 0.33 -1.81
CA PHE A 3 17.21 -0.69 -2.74
C PHE A 3 17.67 -0.41 -4.18
N GLU A 4 17.64 0.85 -4.61
CA GLU A 4 18.10 1.27 -5.95
C GLU A 4 19.57 0.96 -6.20
N GLU A 5 20.44 1.30 -5.24
CA GLU A 5 21.88 0.99 -5.36
C GLU A 5 22.15 -0.51 -5.52
N LYS A 6 21.39 -1.35 -4.81
CA LYS A 6 21.46 -2.80 -4.94
C LYS A 6 20.96 -3.30 -6.30
N LEU A 7 19.88 -2.70 -6.84
CA LEU A 7 19.37 -3.01 -8.19
C LEU A 7 20.42 -2.67 -9.27
N VAL A 8 21.01 -1.47 -9.18
CA VAL A 8 22.06 -1.04 -10.12
C VAL A 8 23.25 -2.00 -10.09
N ASN A 9 23.62 -2.47 -8.90
CA ASN A 9 24.73 -3.43 -8.72
C ASN A 9 24.32 -4.89 -9.03
N GLN A 10 23.08 -5.13 -9.42
CA GLN A 10 22.55 -6.47 -9.71
C GLN A 10 22.65 -7.46 -8.53
N GLU A 11 22.54 -6.95 -7.30
CA GLU A 11 22.61 -7.74 -6.07
C GLU A 11 21.28 -8.42 -5.75
N TYR A 12 20.69 -9.14 -6.70
CA TYR A 12 19.31 -9.71 -6.58
C TYR A 12 19.17 -10.68 -5.42
N ASP A 13 20.15 -11.55 -5.20
CA ASP A 13 20.12 -12.50 -4.06
C ASP A 13 20.13 -11.77 -2.72
N ARG A 14 20.93 -10.70 -2.60
CA ARG A 14 20.99 -9.89 -1.41
C ARG A 14 19.67 -9.14 -1.15
N ILE A 15 19.07 -8.58 -2.21
CA ILE A 15 17.76 -7.95 -2.13
C ILE A 15 16.73 -8.98 -1.65
N TRP A 16 16.71 -10.17 -2.25
CA TRP A 16 15.79 -11.22 -1.84
C TRP A 16 15.96 -11.59 -0.37
N GLN A 17 17.19 -11.82 0.07
CA GLN A 17 17.47 -12.18 1.46
C GLN A 17 17.06 -11.09 2.45
N GLU A 18 17.24 -9.81 2.09
CA GLU A 18 16.90 -8.69 2.96
C GLU A 18 15.39 -8.50 3.12
N TYR A 19 14.63 -8.61 2.03
CA TYR A 19 13.19 -8.29 2.04
C TYR A 19 12.29 -9.52 2.08
N CYS A 20 12.72 -10.66 1.59
CA CYS A 20 11.95 -11.89 1.49
C CYS A 20 12.60 -13.09 2.19
N GLY A 21 13.80 -12.95 2.75
CA GLY A 21 14.56 -14.05 3.38
C GLY A 21 13.84 -14.70 4.56
N PHE A 22 12.87 -14.03 5.17
CA PHE A 22 12.00 -14.62 6.20
C PHE A 22 11.20 -15.83 5.68
N LEU A 23 10.97 -15.94 4.37
CA LEU A 23 10.32 -17.09 3.74
C LEU A 23 11.21 -18.34 3.72
N ASP A 24 12.51 -18.17 3.94
CA ASP A 24 13.52 -19.25 3.95
C ASP A 24 13.77 -19.80 5.35
N LEU A 25 13.20 -19.17 6.38
CA LEU A 25 13.37 -19.60 7.76
C LEU A 25 12.51 -20.82 8.09
N ASP A 26 13.07 -21.76 8.81
CA ASP A 26 12.27 -22.76 9.51
C ASP A 26 11.45 -22.11 10.63
N MET A 27 10.42 -22.82 11.11
CA MET A 27 9.51 -22.31 12.13
C MET A 27 10.23 -21.94 13.43
N ASP A 28 11.23 -22.72 13.84
CA ASP A 28 11.95 -22.47 15.09
C ASP A 28 12.78 -21.20 15.01
N SER A 29 13.49 -20.99 13.89
CA SER A 29 14.26 -19.78 13.62
C SER A 29 13.35 -18.55 13.52
N TYR A 30 12.21 -18.66 12.82
CA TYR A 30 11.22 -17.61 12.74
C TYR A 30 10.68 -17.25 14.14
N MET A 31 10.30 -18.25 14.94
CA MET A 31 9.78 -18.04 16.30
C MET A 31 10.82 -17.45 17.27
N LYS A 32 12.10 -17.77 17.13
CA LYS A 32 13.19 -17.13 17.90
C LYS A 32 13.23 -15.63 17.62
N ILE A 33 13.13 -15.22 16.34
CA ILE A 33 13.10 -13.82 15.94
C ILE A 33 11.85 -13.14 16.52
N GLN A 34 10.68 -13.76 16.39
CA GLN A 34 9.42 -13.20 16.92
C GLN A 34 9.46 -12.99 18.43
N LYS A 35 9.98 -13.95 19.18
CA LYS A 35 10.14 -13.85 20.64
C LYS A 35 11.10 -12.73 21.03
N ARG A 36 12.23 -12.58 20.33
CA ARG A 36 13.18 -11.49 20.56
C ARG A 36 12.53 -10.12 20.32
N LEU A 37 11.88 -9.95 19.17
CA LEU A 37 11.20 -8.69 18.81
C LEU A 37 10.09 -8.36 19.83
N LEU A 38 9.29 -9.35 20.23
CA LEU A 38 8.26 -9.15 21.25
C LEU A 38 8.87 -8.71 22.59
N ALA A 39 9.96 -9.34 23.02
CA ALA A 39 10.63 -8.98 24.27
C ALA A 39 11.19 -7.53 24.21
N GLU A 40 11.70 -7.10 23.06
CA GLU A 40 12.14 -5.70 22.85
C GLU A 40 10.97 -4.74 22.94
N GLN A 41 9.85 -5.03 22.28
CA GLN A 41 8.63 -4.20 22.33
C GLN A 41 8.02 -4.17 23.73
N MET A 42 8.00 -5.30 24.43
CA MET A 42 7.55 -5.35 25.83
C MET A 42 8.33 -4.41 26.72
N ARG A 43 9.66 -4.41 26.64
CA ARG A 43 10.51 -3.52 27.44
C ARG A 43 10.20 -2.04 27.18
N LEU A 44 10.09 -1.66 25.91
CA LEU A 44 9.75 -0.29 25.52
C LEU A 44 8.35 0.10 26.02
N TRP A 45 7.37 -0.76 25.79
CA TRP A 45 5.99 -0.46 26.15
C TRP A 45 5.77 -0.44 27.66
N CYS A 46 6.25 -1.44 28.40
CA CYS A 46 6.07 -1.52 29.86
C CYS A 46 6.78 -0.39 30.60
N SER A 47 7.87 0.17 30.06
CA SER A 47 8.56 1.32 30.65
C SER A 47 7.85 2.64 30.40
N SER A 48 7.01 2.74 29.38
CA SER A 48 6.31 3.97 29.00
C SER A 48 5.18 4.32 29.97
N PRO A 49 4.82 5.64 30.10
CA PRO A 49 3.68 6.04 30.93
C PRO A 49 2.36 5.40 30.49
N ILE A 50 2.09 5.27 29.19
CA ILE A 50 0.88 4.60 28.69
C ILE A 50 0.88 3.11 29.03
N GLY A 51 2.01 2.43 28.91
CA GLY A 51 2.13 1.01 29.29
C GLY A 51 1.89 0.81 30.80
N LYS A 52 2.48 1.64 31.65
CA LYS A 52 2.26 1.62 33.10
C LYS A 52 0.79 1.85 33.47
N LYS A 53 0.11 2.77 32.78
CA LYS A 53 -1.33 3.02 32.95
C LYS A 53 -2.15 1.75 32.68
N ILE A 54 -1.90 1.06 31.56
CA ILE A 54 -2.63 -0.14 31.15
C ILE A 54 -2.31 -1.32 32.06
N LEU A 55 -1.05 -1.49 32.43
CA LEU A 55 -0.59 -2.56 33.32
C LEU A 55 -1.02 -2.38 34.78
N ARG A 56 -1.45 -1.18 35.16
CA ARG A 56 -1.87 -0.88 36.54
C ARG A 56 -0.78 -1.25 37.58
N GLY A 57 0.47 -0.90 37.30
CA GLY A 57 1.63 -1.15 38.16
C GLY A 57 2.23 -2.57 38.04
N ARG A 58 1.67 -3.48 37.24
CA ARG A 58 2.28 -4.77 36.96
C ARG A 58 3.47 -4.60 36.02
N ASN A 59 4.47 -5.48 36.15
CA ASN A 59 5.70 -5.40 35.34
C ASN A 59 6.09 -6.80 34.87
N PRO A 60 5.55 -7.29 33.75
CA PRO A 60 5.90 -8.60 33.21
C PRO A 60 7.35 -8.63 32.74
N GLY A 61 8.10 -9.64 33.14
CA GLY A 61 9.49 -9.86 32.71
C GLY A 61 9.62 -10.87 31.56
N THR A 62 8.59 -11.70 31.34
CA THR A 62 8.56 -12.73 30.31
C THR A 62 7.35 -12.55 29.38
N VAL A 63 7.39 -13.22 28.21
CA VAL A 63 6.25 -13.22 27.28
C VAL A 63 5.02 -13.89 27.90
N GLU A 64 5.22 -14.93 28.66
CA GLU A 64 4.17 -15.67 29.35
C GLU A 64 3.49 -14.80 30.43
N GLU A 65 4.28 -14.12 31.22
CA GLU A 65 3.77 -13.13 32.18
C GLU A 65 3.04 -11.98 31.50
N PHE A 66 3.59 -11.45 30.39
CA PHE A 66 2.95 -10.41 29.63
C PHE A 66 1.55 -10.86 29.15
N ARG A 67 1.44 -12.05 28.56
CA ARG A 67 0.15 -12.60 28.11
C ARG A 67 -0.85 -12.81 29.24
N SER A 68 -0.39 -13.14 30.43
CA SER A 68 -1.27 -13.35 31.60
C SER A 68 -1.68 -12.07 32.30
N MET A 69 -0.81 -11.04 32.29
CA MET A 69 -0.99 -9.82 33.04
C MET A 69 -1.64 -8.68 32.24
N VAL A 70 -1.38 -8.62 30.93
CA VAL A 70 -1.92 -7.55 30.09
C VAL A 70 -3.37 -7.83 29.75
N PRO A 71 -4.30 -6.93 30.10
CA PRO A 71 -5.70 -7.09 29.73
C PRO A 71 -5.90 -6.92 28.24
N LEU A 72 -6.96 -7.52 27.70
CA LEU A 72 -7.43 -7.15 26.36
C LEU A 72 -7.85 -5.68 26.37
N THR A 73 -7.37 -4.95 25.37
CA THR A 73 -7.61 -3.52 25.25
C THR A 73 -8.30 -3.17 23.94
N THR A 74 -9.01 -2.06 23.97
CA THR A 74 -9.63 -1.44 22.81
C THR A 74 -9.05 -0.05 22.58
N TYR A 75 -9.42 0.61 21.52
CA TYR A 75 -8.96 1.99 21.26
C TYR A 75 -9.38 2.95 22.39
N ASP A 76 -10.51 2.69 23.05
CA ASP A 76 -10.98 3.51 24.19
C ASP A 76 -9.97 3.61 25.34
N ASP A 77 -9.18 2.55 25.57
CA ASP A 77 -8.16 2.51 26.63
C ASP A 77 -6.98 3.46 26.36
N TYR A 78 -6.79 3.86 25.09
CA TYR A 78 -5.70 4.72 24.62
C TYR A 78 -6.18 6.08 24.11
N ALA A 79 -7.48 6.27 23.90
CA ALA A 79 -8.05 7.41 23.19
C ALA A 79 -7.67 8.76 23.78
N ASP A 80 -7.61 8.88 25.12
CA ASP A 80 -7.23 10.11 25.84
C ASP A 80 -5.76 10.49 25.62
N VAL A 81 -4.92 9.56 25.24
CA VAL A 81 -3.51 9.80 24.88
C VAL A 81 -3.37 10.06 23.39
N LEU A 82 -3.96 9.18 22.57
CA LEU A 82 -3.73 9.18 21.12
C LEU A 82 -4.47 10.32 20.41
N LEU A 83 -5.73 10.59 20.76
CA LEU A 83 -6.51 11.68 20.16
C LEU A 83 -5.95 13.06 20.53
N LEU A 84 -5.40 13.20 21.73
CA LEU A 84 -4.77 14.43 22.19
C LEU A 84 -3.27 14.51 21.84
N LYS A 85 -2.72 13.49 21.15
CA LYS A 85 -1.34 13.40 20.70
C LYS A 85 -0.32 13.67 21.83
N LYS A 86 -0.52 13.05 22.99
CA LYS A 86 0.34 13.19 24.16
C LYS A 86 1.64 12.39 23.98
N GLU A 87 2.65 13.02 23.39
CA GLU A 87 3.91 12.38 23.03
C GLU A 87 4.70 11.89 24.25
N ASP A 88 4.60 12.60 25.38
CA ASP A 88 5.24 12.27 26.65
C ASP A 88 4.73 10.96 27.27
N MET A 89 3.55 10.50 26.86
CA MET A 89 2.97 9.25 27.30
C MET A 89 3.46 8.02 26.50
N LEU A 90 4.08 8.23 25.33
CA LEU A 90 4.41 7.18 24.38
C LEU A 90 5.74 6.49 24.71
N PRO A 91 5.93 5.22 24.24
CA PRO A 91 7.19 4.50 24.42
C PRO A 91 8.34 5.05 23.57
N ASP A 92 8.03 5.75 22.48
CA ASP A 92 9.02 6.36 21.59
C ASP A 92 8.40 7.59 20.91
N LYS A 93 9.26 8.53 20.49
CA LYS A 93 8.83 9.78 19.86
C LYS A 93 8.28 9.53 18.45
N PRO A 94 7.03 9.95 18.16
CA PRO A 94 6.49 9.83 16.82
C PRO A 94 7.17 10.84 15.87
N ILE A 95 7.36 10.43 14.62
CA ILE A 95 7.79 11.31 13.52
C ILE A 95 6.60 11.78 12.69
N ILE A 96 5.50 11.02 12.73
CA ILE A 96 4.27 11.35 12.02
C ILE A 96 3.06 10.79 12.79
N TRP A 97 1.93 11.49 12.69
CA TRP A 97 0.66 11.01 13.20
C TRP A 97 -0.23 10.62 12.02
N ILE A 98 -0.69 9.37 12.02
CA ILE A 98 -1.62 8.85 11.04
C ILE A 98 -3.02 8.77 11.62
N GLN A 99 -4.01 8.66 10.75
CA GLN A 99 -5.40 8.43 11.14
C GLN A 99 -6.06 7.36 10.27
N THR A 100 -7.11 6.74 10.80
CA THR A 100 -7.98 5.85 10.02
C THR A 100 -8.99 6.66 9.22
N THR A 101 -9.60 6.01 8.22
CA THR A 101 -10.84 6.49 7.62
C THR A 101 -11.98 6.41 8.63
N TRP A 102 -13.08 7.07 8.33
CA TRP A 102 -14.30 6.99 9.12
C TRP A 102 -14.81 5.54 9.23
N GLU A 103 -14.94 5.04 10.45
CA GLU A 103 -15.41 3.67 10.75
C GLU A 103 -16.72 3.63 11.55
N GLY A 104 -17.24 4.78 11.93
CA GLY A 104 -18.37 4.88 12.86
C GLY A 104 -17.97 4.64 14.33
N GLY A 105 -18.98 4.56 15.22
CA GLY A 105 -18.79 4.31 16.65
C GLY A 105 -18.34 5.54 17.44
N LYS A 106 -17.89 5.30 18.68
CA LYS A 106 -17.50 6.36 19.64
C LYS A 106 -16.31 7.21 19.15
N HIS A 107 -15.35 6.57 18.48
CA HIS A 107 -14.19 7.22 17.89
C HIS A 107 -14.16 6.93 16.38
N PRO A 108 -14.94 7.69 15.59
CA PRO A 108 -15.06 7.43 14.15
C PRO A 108 -13.75 7.63 13.38
N ILE A 109 -12.87 8.48 13.89
CA ILE A 109 -11.51 8.65 13.39
C ILE A 109 -10.56 8.28 14.53
N LYS A 110 -9.72 7.29 14.31
CA LYS A 110 -8.67 6.88 15.23
C LYS A 110 -7.35 7.48 14.78
N VAL A 111 -6.56 7.92 15.75
CA VAL A 111 -5.23 8.51 15.51
C VAL A 111 -4.19 7.60 16.14
N ALA A 112 -3.08 7.40 15.44
CA ALA A 112 -1.97 6.58 15.93
C ALA A 112 -0.62 7.24 15.64
N PRO A 113 0.36 7.13 16.56
CA PRO A 113 1.71 7.59 16.34
C PRO A 113 2.46 6.63 15.41
N TYR A 114 3.33 7.16 14.57
CA TYR A 114 4.27 6.38 13.79
C TYR A 114 5.68 6.83 14.13
N THR A 115 6.47 5.93 14.69
CA THR A 115 7.87 6.18 15.06
C THR A 115 8.77 5.93 13.83
N ARG A 116 10.05 6.30 13.96
CA ARG A 116 11.05 6.02 12.91
C ARG A 116 11.16 4.51 12.62
N GLY A 117 11.23 3.68 13.66
CA GLY A 117 11.31 2.22 13.49
C GLY A 117 10.08 1.63 12.80
N MET A 118 8.88 2.15 13.11
CA MET A 118 7.65 1.74 12.44
C MET A 118 7.65 2.13 10.95
N LEU A 119 8.16 3.31 10.61
CA LEU A 119 8.27 3.75 9.22
C LEU A 119 9.27 2.87 8.44
N GLU A 120 10.42 2.55 9.02
CA GLU A 120 11.39 1.64 8.38
C GLU A 120 10.78 0.25 8.12
N THR A 121 10.07 -0.30 9.11
CA THR A 121 9.34 -1.57 8.92
C THR A 121 8.29 -1.47 7.83
N PHE A 122 7.55 -0.35 7.78
CA PHE A 122 6.54 -0.13 6.74
C PHE A 122 7.16 -0.06 5.33
N LYS A 123 8.30 0.63 5.17
CA LYS A 123 9.06 0.69 3.92
C LYS A 123 9.45 -0.71 3.43
N ASN A 124 10.05 -1.49 4.31
CA ASN A 124 10.45 -2.87 3.99
C ASN A 124 9.25 -3.73 3.58
N ASN A 125 8.13 -3.60 4.29
CA ASN A 125 6.90 -4.32 3.96
C ASN A 125 6.36 -3.95 2.57
N ILE A 126 6.38 -2.67 2.19
CA ILE A 126 5.91 -2.23 0.87
C ILE A 126 6.84 -2.75 -0.23
N ILE A 127 8.15 -2.69 -0.06
CA ILE A 127 9.11 -3.27 -1.01
C ILE A 127 8.88 -4.77 -1.15
N THR A 128 8.74 -5.48 -0.03
CA THR A 128 8.39 -6.91 -0.03
C THR A 128 7.11 -7.18 -0.82
N CYS A 129 6.06 -6.38 -0.62
CA CYS A 129 4.80 -6.52 -1.36
C CYS A 129 4.99 -6.34 -2.86
N LEU A 130 5.80 -5.36 -3.30
CA LEU A 130 6.11 -5.14 -4.72
C LEU A 130 6.90 -6.32 -5.31
N MET A 131 7.90 -6.83 -4.58
CA MET A 131 8.66 -8.00 -4.99
C MET A 131 7.75 -9.22 -5.12
N MET A 132 6.90 -9.49 -4.12
CA MET A 132 5.97 -10.63 -4.13
C MET A 132 4.93 -10.52 -5.25
N ALA A 133 4.45 -9.31 -5.56
CA ALA A 133 3.47 -9.09 -6.64
C ALA A 133 4.04 -9.37 -8.04
N THR A 134 5.35 -9.34 -8.20
CA THR A 134 6.05 -9.58 -9.48
C THR A 134 6.81 -10.90 -9.52
N SER A 135 6.91 -11.61 -8.40
CA SER A 135 7.67 -12.84 -8.27
C SER A 135 7.05 -13.97 -9.10
N LYS A 136 7.91 -14.66 -9.87
CA LYS A 136 7.58 -15.89 -10.58
C LYS A 136 8.12 -17.15 -9.88
N GLY A 137 8.81 -16.96 -8.79
CA GLY A 137 9.42 -17.99 -7.98
C GLY A 137 10.43 -17.38 -7.01
N ARG A 138 11.00 -18.21 -6.15
CA ARG A 138 11.96 -17.80 -5.11
C ARG A 138 13.17 -17.13 -5.75
N GLY A 139 13.59 -16.00 -5.20
CA GLY A 139 14.73 -15.22 -5.71
C GLY A 139 14.44 -14.38 -6.95
N SER A 140 13.23 -14.47 -7.54
CA SER A 140 12.89 -13.68 -8.73
C SER A 140 11.88 -12.59 -8.43
N PHE A 141 12.10 -11.41 -9.00
CA PHE A 141 11.15 -10.29 -9.00
C PHE A 141 11.42 -9.42 -10.24
N ASP A 142 10.45 -8.57 -10.59
CA ASP A 142 10.49 -7.72 -11.77
C ASP A 142 10.14 -6.29 -11.36
N ILE A 143 11.17 -5.57 -10.88
CA ILE A 143 11.11 -4.16 -10.48
C ILE A 143 12.25 -3.43 -11.16
N ASP A 144 11.93 -2.37 -11.93
CA ASP A 144 12.89 -1.50 -12.57
C ASP A 144 12.84 -0.08 -12.00
N ILE A 145 13.99 0.59 -12.03
CA ILE A 145 14.07 2.01 -11.67
C ILE A 145 13.25 2.83 -12.66
N GLY A 146 12.36 3.67 -12.15
CA GLY A 146 11.46 4.48 -12.98
C GLY A 146 10.15 3.79 -13.36
N ASP A 147 9.88 2.59 -12.84
CA ASP A 147 8.57 1.94 -13.00
C ASP A 147 7.43 2.89 -12.60
N THR A 148 6.37 2.87 -13.37
CA THR A 148 5.17 3.68 -13.12
C THR A 148 4.28 3.03 -12.06
N PHE A 149 3.90 3.83 -11.06
CA PHE A 149 3.10 3.36 -9.94
C PHE A 149 1.80 4.14 -9.84
N LEU A 150 0.69 3.49 -10.19
CA LEU A 150 -0.63 4.07 -9.96
C LEU A 150 -1.05 3.82 -8.51
N TYR A 151 -1.06 4.91 -7.75
CA TYR A 151 -1.39 4.91 -6.34
C TYR A 151 -2.86 5.30 -6.13
N GLY A 152 -3.71 4.30 -6.05
CA GLY A 152 -5.16 4.44 -5.91
C GLY A 152 -5.66 4.41 -4.47
N LEU A 153 -4.88 4.96 -3.51
CA LEU A 153 -5.19 4.96 -2.08
C LEU A 153 -5.25 6.38 -1.50
N ALA A 154 -5.65 6.50 -0.23
CA ALA A 154 -5.74 7.79 0.44
C ALA A 154 -4.34 8.35 0.78
N PRO A 155 -4.12 9.69 0.62
CA PRO A 155 -2.85 10.33 0.98
C PRO A 155 -2.73 10.47 2.50
N LEU A 156 -1.62 11.06 2.96
CA LEU A 156 -1.51 11.51 4.36
C LEU A 156 -2.71 12.40 4.72
N PRO A 157 -3.23 12.30 5.93
CA PRO A 157 -2.67 11.60 7.11
C PRO A 157 -3.07 10.11 7.23
N TYR A 158 -3.62 9.50 6.21
CA TYR A 158 -3.92 8.06 6.24
C TYR A 158 -2.65 7.23 6.10
N ILE A 159 -2.62 6.03 6.72
CA ILE A 159 -1.45 5.14 6.71
C ILE A 159 -0.96 4.85 5.28
N THR A 160 -1.88 4.71 4.33
CA THR A 160 -1.55 4.47 2.93
C THR A 160 -0.76 5.61 2.30
N GLY A 161 -0.86 6.83 2.83
CA GLY A 161 -0.07 7.98 2.40
C GLY A 161 1.42 7.87 2.75
N LEU A 162 1.81 6.91 3.58
CA LEU A 162 3.22 6.59 3.85
C LEU A 162 3.90 5.85 2.70
N ILE A 163 3.16 5.29 1.74
CA ILE A 163 3.73 4.51 0.63
C ILE A 163 4.69 5.36 -0.22
N PRO A 164 4.29 6.51 -0.77
CA PRO A 164 5.22 7.37 -1.51
C PRO A 164 6.39 7.84 -0.65
N LEU A 165 6.11 8.20 0.61
CA LEU A 165 7.15 8.63 1.55
C LEU A 165 8.15 7.51 1.84
N GLY A 166 7.65 6.28 2.04
CA GLY A 166 8.48 5.11 2.32
C GLY A 166 9.33 4.64 1.15
N LEU A 167 8.84 4.79 -0.08
CA LEU A 167 9.56 4.35 -1.27
C LEU A 167 10.56 5.39 -1.78
N SER A 168 10.27 6.69 -1.63
CA SER A 168 11.03 7.78 -2.27
C SER A 168 12.51 7.86 -1.88
N ASP A 169 12.89 7.35 -0.72
CA ASP A 169 14.28 7.30 -0.26
C ASP A 169 14.96 5.95 -0.52
N GLN A 170 14.24 4.98 -1.07
CA GLN A 170 14.75 3.64 -1.39
C GLN A 170 15.04 3.46 -2.86
N PHE A 171 14.13 3.88 -3.73
CA PHE A 171 14.34 3.86 -5.17
C PHE A 171 13.35 4.79 -5.90
N HIS A 172 13.71 5.17 -7.11
CA HIS A 172 12.89 6.05 -7.93
C HIS A 172 11.75 5.28 -8.59
N MET A 173 10.51 5.72 -8.30
CA MET A 173 9.28 5.30 -8.99
C MET A 173 8.52 6.51 -9.51
N GLU A 174 7.91 6.38 -10.68
CA GLU A 174 7.05 7.42 -11.23
C GLU A 174 5.62 7.26 -10.75
N PHE A 175 5.22 8.02 -9.72
CA PHE A 175 3.84 7.99 -9.20
C PHE A 175 2.84 8.64 -10.16
N LEU A 176 1.68 7.99 -10.36
CA LEU A 176 0.58 8.46 -11.21
C LEU A 176 -0.69 8.72 -10.39
N PRO A 177 -1.13 9.97 -10.22
CA PRO A 177 -0.42 11.21 -10.57
C PRO A 177 0.80 11.45 -9.67
N PRO A 178 1.71 12.39 -10.04
CA PRO A 178 2.83 12.75 -9.19
C PRO A 178 2.37 13.15 -7.79
N VAL A 179 3.13 12.73 -6.76
CA VAL A 179 2.73 12.91 -5.34
C VAL A 179 2.42 14.38 -5.03
N LYS A 180 3.24 15.31 -5.53
CA LYS A 180 3.04 16.75 -5.32
C LYS A 180 1.73 17.28 -5.91
N GLU A 181 1.32 16.77 -7.07
CA GLU A 181 0.02 17.12 -7.69
C GLU A 181 -1.16 16.49 -6.95
N ALA A 182 -0.94 15.30 -6.38
CA ALA A 182 -1.99 14.50 -5.76
C ALA A 182 -2.46 15.03 -4.41
N VAL A 183 -1.68 15.89 -3.73
CA VAL A 183 -1.95 16.37 -2.37
C VAL A 183 -3.29 17.10 -2.27
N ASP A 184 -3.57 17.96 -3.24
CA ASP A 184 -4.79 18.80 -3.26
C ASP A 184 -5.98 18.14 -3.98
N MET A 185 -5.82 16.93 -4.51
CA MET A 185 -6.86 16.23 -5.25
C MET A 185 -7.75 15.41 -4.31
N THR A 186 -9.05 15.43 -4.58
CA THR A 186 -9.97 14.45 -4.00
C THR A 186 -9.60 13.03 -4.43
N PHE A 187 -10.06 12.03 -3.69
CA PHE A 187 -9.83 10.62 -4.03
C PHE A 187 -10.28 10.28 -5.47
N SER A 188 -11.46 10.79 -5.89
CA SER A 188 -11.99 10.55 -7.23
C SER A 188 -11.15 11.22 -8.33
N GLU A 189 -10.75 12.48 -8.13
CA GLU A 189 -9.91 13.22 -9.09
C GLU A 189 -8.56 12.57 -9.27
N ARG A 190 -7.92 12.18 -8.17
CA ARG A 190 -6.62 11.51 -8.18
C ARG A 190 -6.66 10.19 -8.96
N ASN A 191 -7.65 9.33 -8.68
CA ASN A 191 -7.81 8.09 -9.43
C ASN A 191 -8.07 8.34 -10.92
N LYS A 192 -8.99 9.24 -11.26
CA LYS A 192 -9.27 9.61 -12.67
C LYS A 192 -8.01 10.14 -13.37
N ARG A 193 -7.27 11.02 -12.71
CA ARG A 193 -6.02 11.60 -13.23
C ARG A 193 -4.95 10.52 -13.43
N GLY A 194 -4.74 9.66 -12.40
CA GLY A 194 -3.78 8.56 -12.45
C GLY A 194 -4.05 7.58 -13.59
N PHE A 195 -5.28 7.09 -13.72
CA PHE A 195 -5.66 6.20 -14.82
C PHE A 195 -5.54 6.89 -16.20
N LYS A 196 -5.88 8.18 -16.31
CA LYS A 196 -5.70 8.94 -17.55
C LYS A 196 -4.22 9.02 -17.94
N MET A 197 -3.34 9.31 -16.99
CA MET A 197 -1.89 9.33 -17.23
C MET A 197 -1.37 7.93 -17.60
N GLY A 198 -1.81 6.89 -16.88
CA GLY A 198 -1.45 5.52 -17.13
C GLY A 198 -1.87 4.99 -18.51
N LEU A 199 -2.97 5.48 -19.09
CA LEU A 199 -3.32 5.17 -20.48
C LEU A 199 -2.26 5.65 -21.46
N GLY A 200 -1.61 6.80 -21.20
CA GLY A 200 -0.55 7.33 -22.06
C GLY A 200 0.81 6.69 -21.80
N LYS A 201 1.24 6.64 -20.54
CA LYS A 201 2.58 6.21 -20.14
C LYS A 201 2.71 4.69 -19.96
N GLY A 202 1.68 4.04 -19.52
CA GLY A 202 1.66 2.69 -18.98
C GLY A 202 1.40 2.71 -17.49
N ILE A 203 1.18 1.55 -16.92
CA ILE A 203 1.13 1.31 -15.47
C ILE A 203 1.86 0.00 -15.23
N ASP A 204 2.97 0.04 -14.51
CA ASP A 204 3.73 -1.15 -14.13
C ASP A 204 3.20 -1.71 -12.82
N PHE A 205 2.87 -0.84 -11.87
CA PHE A 205 2.29 -1.21 -10.60
C PHE A 205 0.96 -0.48 -10.35
N PHE A 206 -0.01 -1.23 -9.85
CA PHE A 206 -1.23 -0.70 -9.28
C PHE A 206 -1.32 -1.09 -7.82
N PHE A 207 -1.52 -0.11 -6.94
CA PHE A 207 -1.91 -0.35 -5.57
C PHE A 207 -3.14 0.48 -5.22
N GLY A 208 -4.25 -0.17 -4.97
CA GLY A 208 -5.51 0.50 -4.72
C GLY A 208 -6.52 -0.34 -3.97
N MET A 209 -7.71 0.22 -3.79
CA MET A 209 -8.84 -0.52 -3.23
C MET A 209 -9.41 -1.47 -4.28
N GLY A 210 -9.82 -2.68 -3.86
CA GLY A 210 -10.46 -3.66 -4.75
C GLY A 210 -11.70 -3.11 -5.45
N SER A 211 -12.51 -2.31 -4.76
CA SER A 211 -13.67 -1.61 -5.33
C SER A 211 -13.29 -0.65 -6.47
N VAL A 212 -12.14 0.03 -6.38
CA VAL A 212 -11.65 0.91 -7.47
C VAL A 212 -11.27 0.08 -8.68
N ALA A 213 -10.53 -1.02 -8.48
CA ALA A 213 -10.14 -1.93 -9.56
C ALA A 213 -11.36 -2.53 -10.25
N TYR A 214 -12.37 -2.96 -9.48
CA TYR A 214 -13.64 -3.46 -10.01
C TYR A 214 -14.38 -2.39 -10.83
N TYR A 215 -14.56 -1.18 -10.28
CA TYR A 215 -15.22 -0.08 -10.99
C TYR A 215 -14.52 0.29 -12.30
N VAL A 216 -13.19 0.34 -12.31
CA VAL A 216 -12.39 0.57 -13.51
C VAL A 216 -12.61 -0.55 -14.54
N SER A 217 -12.61 -1.80 -14.07
CA SER A 217 -12.86 -2.97 -14.93
C SER A 217 -14.22 -2.92 -15.60
N MET A 218 -15.26 -2.64 -14.83
CA MET A 218 -16.62 -2.47 -15.36
C MET A 218 -16.73 -1.29 -16.33
N SER A 219 -16.04 -0.18 -16.02
CA SER A 219 -16.00 1.00 -16.89
C SER A 219 -15.31 0.71 -18.23
N VAL A 220 -14.20 -0.03 -18.20
CA VAL A 220 -13.49 -0.46 -19.41
C VAL A 220 -14.35 -1.46 -20.22
N ALA A 221 -14.96 -2.44 -19.58
CA ALA A 221 -15.84 -3.41 -20.21
C ALA A 221 -17.03 -2.73 -20.91
N SER A 222 -17.63 -1.71 -20.30
CA SER A 222 -18.74 -0.95 -20.87
C SER A 222 -18.39 -0.21 -22.17
N LEU A 223 -17.10 0.08 -22.39
CA LEU A 223 -16.62 0.67 -23.65
C LEU A 223 -16.64 -0.31 -24.83
N SER A 224 -16.73 -1.61 -24.57
CA SER A 224 -16.82 -2.66 -25.61
C SER A 224 -18.23 -2.79 -26.17
N GLY A 225 -19.25 -2.51 -25.37
CA GLY A 225 -20.64 -2.72 -25.72
C GLY A 225 -21.08 -1.91 -26.93
N SER A 226 -21.79 -2.56 -27.85
CA SER A 226 -22.44 -1.98 -29.03
C SER A 226 -23.74 -1.21 -28.70
N GLY A 227 -23.92 -0.80 -27.47
CA GLY A 227 -25.10 -0.07 -26.99
C GLY A 227 -25.25 1.28 -27.67
N ARG A 228 -26.41 1.49 -28.29
CA ARG A 228 -26.96 2.58 -29.13
C ARG A 228 -26.73 4.05 -28.73
N LYS A 229 -25.67 4.43 -27.98
CA LYS A 229 -25.30 5.81 -27.66
C LYS A 229 -23.89 6.14 -28.16
N GLY A 230 -23.71 6.13 -29.47
CA GLY A 230 -22.42 6.42 -30.14
C GLY A 230 -21.83 7.82 -29.88
N GLY A 231 -22.61 8.78 -29.38
CA GLY A 231 -22.12 10.14 -29.11
C GLY A 231 -21.20 10.27 -27.88
N SER A 232 -21.37 9.43 -26.88
CA SER A 232 -20.55 9.48 -25.65
C SER A 232 -19.15 8.87 -25.87
N SER A 233 -19.02 7.86 -26.70
CA SER A 233 -17.75 7.19 -27.01
C SER A 233 -16.80 8.06 -27.81
N LEU A 234 -17.32 8.81 -28.80
CA LEU A 234 -16.53 9.72 -29.62
C LEU A 234 -16.02 10.93 -28.82
N LYS A 235 -16.87 11.55 -27.97
CA LYS A 235 -16.42 12.65 -27.08
C LYS A 235 -15.30 12.20 -26.14
N LYS A 236 -15.36 10.99 -25.61
CA LYS A 236 -14.27 10.41 -24.79
C LYS A 236 -13.00 10.20 -25.60
N LEU A 237 -13.12 9.73 -26.85
CA LEU A 237 -11.96 9.54 -27.72
C LEU A 237 -11.25 10.84 -28.06
N PHE A 238 -12.01 11.94 -28.33
CA PHE A 238 -11.46 13.28 -28.59
C PHE A 238 -10.80 13.92 -27.34
N SER A 239 -11.13 13.48 -26.14
CA SER A 239 -10.47 13.92 -24.91
C SER A 239 -9.16 13.18 -24.61
N MET A 240 -8.80 12.17 -25.40
CA MET A 240 -7.58 11.40 -25.27
C MET A 240 -6.47 11.97 -26.16
N SER A 241 -5.21 11.78 -25.75
CA SER A 241 -4.09 12.05 -26.65
C SER A 241 -4.12 11.07 -27.86
N PRO A 242 -3.52 11.44 -28.99
CA PRO A 242 -3.49 10.57 -30.17
C PRO A 242 -2.94 9.16 -29.89
N SER A 243 -1.89 9.09 -29.05
CA SER A 243 -1.28 7.80 -28.63
C SER A 243 -2.23 6.92 -27.83
N MET A 244 -2.97 7.53 -26.89
CA MET A 244 -3.98 6.85 -26.07
C MET A 244 -5.15 6.34 -26.94
N ALA A 245 -5.61 7.19 -27.87
CA ALA A 245 -6.68 6.81 -28.81
C ALA A 245 -6.25 5.62 -29.69
N LEU A 246 -5.03 5.64 -30.19
CA LEU A 246 -4.48 4.55 -31.00
C LEU A 246 -4.37 3.24 -30.21
N LYS A 247 -3.86 3.29 -28.97
CA LYS A 247 -3.79 2.14 -28.06
C LYS A 247 -5.17 1.53 -27.81
N TYR A 248 -6.16 2.37 -27.50
CA TYR A 248 -7.54 1.94 -27.30
C TYR A 248 -8.15 1.29 -28.54
N ILE A 249 -7.96 1.91 -29.73
CA ILE A 249 -8.48 1.38 -31.00
C ILE A 249 -7.86 0.00 -31.30
N ARG A 250 -6.55 -0.14 -31.11
CA ARG A 250 -5.85 -1.43 -31.31
C ARG A 250 -6.38 -2.51 -30.37
N ALA A 251 -6.48 -2.21 -29.08
CA ALA A 251 -7.03 -3.13 -28.08
C ALA A 251 -8.47 -3.54 -28.43
N LYS A 252 -9.32 -2.57 -28.78
CA LYS A 252 -10.72 -2.83 -29.16
C LYS A 252 -10.83 -3.70 -30.42
N ARG A 253 -9.99 -3.48 -31.43
CA ARG A 253 -9.95 -4.32 -32.64
C ARG A 253 -9.53 -5.76 -32.31
N GLN A 254 -8.53 -5.93 -31.44
CA GLN A 254 -8.07 -7.25 -31.02
C GLN A 254 -9.16 -8.01 -30.27
N CYS A 255 -9.81 -7.37 -29.29
CA CYS A 255 -10.90 -7.97 -28.52
C CYS A 255 -12.07 -8.39 -29.43
N ARG A 256 -12.40 -7.58 -30.48
CA ARG A 256 -13.43 -7.96 -31.48
C ARG A 256 -13.05 -9.18 -32.29
N LYS A 257 -11.77 -9.32 -32.65
CA LYS A 257 -11.30 -10.54 -33.40
C LYS A 257 -11.37 -11.80 -32.53
N GLU A 258 -11.20 -11.63 -31.20
CA GLU A 258 -11.22 -12.70 -30.20
C GLU A 258 -12.62 -12.94 -29.62
N ASP A 259 -13.64 -12.24 -30.12
CA ASP A 259 -15.04 -12.26 -29.66
C ASP A 259 -15.18 -12.13 -28.13
N ARG A 260 -14.44 -11.18 -27.55
CA ARG A 260 -14.45 -10.92 -26.13
C ARG A 260 -14.55 -9.43 -25.77
N THR A 261 -14.95 -9.17 -24.54
CA THR A 261 -15.05 -7.83 -23.97
C THR A 261 -13.65 -7.25 -23.72
N LEU A 262 -13.51 -5.94 -23.95
CA LEU A 262 -12.31 -5.18 -23.57
C LEU A 262 -12.15 -5.17 -22.05
N MET A 263 -10.97 -5.52 -21.56
CA MET A 263 -10.63 -5.59 -20.16
C MET A 263 -9.43 -4.68 -19.84
N PRO A 264 -9.19 -4.32 -18.57
CA PRO A 264 -8.03 -3.50 -18.20
C PRO A 264 -6.68 -4.05 -18.70
N LYS A 265 -6.50 -5.36 -18.71
CA LYS A 265 -5.28 -6.03 -19.21
C LYS A 265 -4.97 -5.73 -20.68
N ASP A 266 -5.96 -5.31 -21.47
CA ASP A 266 -5.78 -4.95 -22.87
C ASP A 266 -5.24 -3.54 -23.04
N LEU A 267 -5.39 -2.72 -22.00
CA LEU A 267 -4.95 -1.32 -21.95
C LEU A 267 -3.70 -1.13 -21.09
N PHE A 268 -3.56 -1.91 -20.02
CA PHE A 268 -2.48 -1.82 -19.05
C PHE A 268 -1.74 -3.15 -18.96
N LYS A 269 -0.42 -3.10 -19.03
CA LYS A 269 0.46 -4.26 -18.84
C LYS A 269 1.12 -4.15 -17.49
N LEU A 270 0.40 -4.58 -16.45
CA LEU A 270 0.91 -4.52 -15.09
C LEU A 270 1.99 -5.59 -14.88
N LYS A 271 3.07 -5.21 -14.20
CA LYS A 271 4.03 -6.12 -13.56
C LYS A 271 3.46 -6.62 -12.24
N GLY A 272 2.94 -5.71 -11.41
CA GLY A 272 2.38 -6.01 -10.10
C GLY A 272 1.00 -5.38 -9.84
N PHE A 273 0.13 -6.15 -9.18
CA PHE A 273 -1.21 -5.73 -8.80
C PHE A 273 -1.42 -5.98 -7.30
N LEU A 274 -1.60 -4.89 -6.56
CA LEU A 274 -1.81 -4.93 -5.11
C LEU A 274 -3.16 -4.31 -4.75
N CYS A 275 -3.95 -5.03 -3.97
CA CYS A 275 -5.23 -4.55 -3.46
C CYS A 275 -5.24 -4.47 -1.94
N ALA A 276 -5.80 -3.40 -1.43
CA ALA A 276 -6.12 -3.23 -0.02
C ALA A 276 -7.64 -3.08 0.17
N GLY A 277 -8.16 -3.58 1.28
CA GLY A 277 -9.57 -3.45 1.66
C GLY A 277 -10.13 -4.74 2.22
N THR A 278 -11.12 -4.61 3.10
CA THR A 278 -11.77 -5.75 3.77
C THR A 278 -12.68 -6.54 2.83
N ASP A 279 -13.22 -5.89 1.80
CA ASP A 279 -14.20 -6.48 0.88
C ASP A 279 -13.59 -7.09 -0.39
N ASN A 280 -12.25 -7.22 -0.45
CA ASN A 280 -11.57 -7.76 -1.64
C ASN A 280 -12.03 -9.19 -2.01
N ARG A 281 -12.52 -9.96 -1.04
CA ARG A 281 -13.09 -11.31 -1.27
C ARG A 281 -14.38 -11.32 -2.07
N CYS A 282 -15.01 -10.16 -2.25
CA CYS A 282 -16.29 -10.01 -2.95
C CYS A 282 -16.12 -9.71 -4.45
N TYR A 283 -14.87 -9.55 -4.93
CA TYR A 283 -14.57 -9.15 -6.30
C TYR A 283 -13.67 -10.14 -7.04
#